data_360f5f0eabd3f7c27446c49f3fc907b6
#
_entry.id   360f5f0eabd3f7c27446c49f3fc907b6
#
_cell.length_a   1.000
_cell.length_b   1.000
_cell.length_c   1.000
_cell.angle_alpha   90.00
_cell.angle_beta   90.00
_cell.angle_gamma   90.00
#
_symmetry.space_group_name_H-M   'P 1'
#
loop_
_entity.id
_entity.type
_entity.pdbx_description
1 polymer ?
#
loop_
_entity_poly.entity_id
_entity_poly.type
_entity_poly.pdbx_seq_one_letter_code
_entity_poly.pdbx_strand_id
1 'polypeptide(L)'
;KKFGFTVNIGISSNKVLAKMASDFEKPGKVHTLFPEEIRVKMWPLPVRELYMAGGSSVETLKKLGIHTIGELSCADPAILELHLKSHGRMLWNFANGRDDTPVVSEKVEAKGIGNSVTLPKDAVTREEAKQVLLKLAESVGGRLRKAGQKAGMLSVEIKYSTFATCSHQRQLFRVTSSDTEIYQEAVQLFDELWNGQPIRLLGIRSSKLVGEDEPQQLSIFDIQIPEKPLQKVQKEKEKVAFAAQQSIKQEKLAKALDEIRGKYGENAVTRGSFLKNNREGKRNGEHEDRED
;
A
#
# COMPACT_ATOMS: atom_id res chain seq x y z
N LYS A 1 -7.71 16.05 27.93
CA LYS A 1 -6.85 15.89 29.12
C LYS A 1 -6.83 14.46 29.67
N LYS A 2 -7.94 13.66 29.55
CA LYS A 2 -8.05 12.30 30.11
C LYS A 2 -6.97 11.32 29.58
N PHE A 3 -6.51 11.50 28.34
CA PHE A 3 -5.54 10.60 27.68
C PHE A 3 -4.18 11.28 27.36
N GLY A 4 -3.96 12.52 27.79
CA GLY A 4 -2.72 13.25 27.53
C GLY A 4 -2.51 13.72 26.09
N PHE A 5 -3.49 13.54 25.19
CA PHE A 5 -3.40 13.99 23.80
C PHE A 5 -3.89 15.44 23.66
N THR A 6 -3.22 16.17 22.78
CA THR A 6 -3.70 17.45 22.26
C THR A 6 -4.26 17.25 20.86
N VAL A 7 -5.38 17.87 20.55
CA VAL A 7 -6.01 17.84 19.23
C VAL A 7 -6.27 19.24 18.72
N ASN A 8 -6.12 19.43 17.41
CA ASN A 8 -6.57 20.64 16.74
C ASN A 8 -7.90 20.36 16.06
N ILE A 9 -8.80 21.32 16.09
CA ILE A 9 -10.13 21.19 15.51
C ILE A 9 -10.32 22.31 14.50
N GLY A 10 -10.66 21.96 13.26
CA GLY A 10 -11.10 22.90 12.23
C GLY A 10 -12.59 22.75 11.99
N ILE A 11 -13.32 23.86 11.96
CA ILE A 11 -14.77 23.90 11.75
C ILE A 11 -15.06 24.71 10.50
N SER A 12 -15.82 24.14 9.56
CA SER A 12 -16.24 24.83 8.35
C SER A 12 -17.44 24.15 7.67
N SER A 13 -17.90 24.71 6.55
CA SER A 13 -19.00 24.20 5.73
C SER A 13 -18.63 23.03 4.82
N ASN A 14 -17.34 22.77 4.58
CA ASN A 14 -16.85 21.65 3.78
C ASN A 14 -15.55 21.06 4.32
N LYS A 15 -15.12 19.92 3.77
CA LYS A 15 -13.95 19.18 4.25
C LYS A 15 -12.64 19.94 4.07
N VAL A 16 -12.42 20.56 2.90
CA VAL A 16 -11.16 21.23 2.61
C VAL A 16 -10.97 22.42 3.54
N LEU A 17 -11.99 23.23 3.74
CA LEU A 17 -11.92 24.38 4.63
C LEU A 17 -11.75 23.97 6.10
N ALA A 18 -12.46 22.94 6.55
CA ALA A 18 -12.29 22.40 7.91
C ALA A 18 -10.86 21.85 8.11
N LYS A 19 -10.30 21.17 7.08
CA LYS A 19 -8.92 20.67 7.12
C LYS A 19 -7.92 21.82 7.18
N MET A 20 -8.08 22.85 6.36
CA MET A 20 -7.24 24.06 6.40
C MET A 20 -7.28 24.75 7.77
N ALA A 21 -8.49 24.94 8.31
CA ALA A 21 -8.67 25.54 9.65
C ALA A 21 -7.91 24.75 10.73
N SER A 22 -7.92 23.42 10.69
CA SER A 22 -7.23 22.58 11.67
C SER A 22 -5.70 22.71 11.64
N ASP A 23 -5.15 23.26 10.56
CA ASP A 23 -3.70 23.40 10.35
C ASP A 23 -3.16 24.82 10.64
N PHE A 24 -4.00 25.82 10.88
CA PHE A 24 -3.57 27.22 11.06
C PHE A 24 -2.62 27.40 12.23
N GLU A 25 -2.96 26.90 13.39
CA GLU A 25 -2.14 27.02 14.59
C GLU A 25 -2.23 25.76 15.44
N LYS A 26 -1.09 25.27 15.91
CA LYS A 26 -0.96 24.06 16.73
C LYS A 26 -0.09 24.36 17.97
N PRO A 27 -0.23 23.61 19.08
CA PRO A 27 -1.19 22.55 19.36
C PRO A 27 -2.46 23.00 20.10
N GLY A 28 -3.49 22.15 20.12
CA GLY A 28 -4.63 22.26 21.04
C GLY A 28 -5.58 23.43 20.75
N LYS A 29 -5.67 23.88 19.50
CA LYS A 29 -6.48 25.02 19.06
C LYS A 29 -7.75 24.58 18.32
N VAL A 30 -8.74 25.48 18.34
CA VAL A 30 -9.98 25.38 17.58
C VAL A 30 -10.06 26.60 16.67
N HIS A 31 -10.17 26.36 15.37
CA HIS A 31 -10.28 27.44 14.38
C HIS A 31 -11.49 27.22 13.47
N THR A 32 -12.04 28.34 12.98
CA THR A 32 -13.03 28.37 11.92
C THR A 32 -12.40 28.85 10.61
N LEU A 33 -12.95 28.40 9.50
CA LEU A 33 -12.67 28.92 8.16
C LEU A 33 -13.93 28.80 7.31
N PHE A 34 -14.85 29.73 7.46
CA PHE A 34 -16.04 29.80 6.62
C PHE A 34 -15.76 30.57 5.31
N PRO A 35 -16.61 30.46 4.29
CA PRO A 35 -16.37 31.09 2.97
C PRO A 35 -16.03 32.59 3.03
N GLU A 36 -16.66 33.33 3.91
CA GLU A 36 -16.40 34.77 4.15
C GLU A 36 -15.03 35.05 4.77
N GLU A 37 -14.42 34.07 5.41
CA GLU A 37 -13.14 34.22 6.09
C GLU A 37 -11.94 33.84 5.16
N ILE A 38 -12.19 33.21 4.02
CA ILE A 38 -11.16 32.68 3.10
C ILE A 38 -10.15 33.78 2.71
N ARG A 39 -10.63 34.95 2.31
CA ARG A 39 -9.78 36.04 1.86
C ARG A 39 -8.80 36.52 2.92
N VAL A 40 -9.23 36.51 4.16
CA VAL A 40 -8.44 37.05 5.31
C VAL A 40 -7.54 35.98 5.90
N LYS A 41 -8.05 34.75 6.08
CA LYS A 41 -7.33 33.69 6.81
C LYS A 41 -6.55 32.77 5.92
N MET A 42 -7.02 32.47 4.69
CA MET A 42 -6.43 31.43 3.83
C MET A 42 -5.62 32.00 2.67
N TRP A 43 -6.11 33.01 1.95
CA TRP A 43 -5.45 33.55 0.78
C TRP A 43 -4.04 34.14 1.02
N PRO A 44 -3.72 34.76 2.17
CA PRO A 44 -2.37 35.24 2.45
C PRO A 44 -1.34 34.13 2.66
N LEU A 45 -1.79 32.89 2.90
CA LEU A 45 -0.88 31.77 3.18
C LEU A 45 -0.11 31.38 1.92
N PRO A 46 1.15 30.92 2.09
CA PRO A 46 1.91 30.32 1.01
C PRO A 46 1.17 29.16 0.37
N VAL A 47 1.25 28.99 -0.96
CA VAL A 47 0.54 27.95 -1.70
C VAL A 47 0.90 26.51 -1.22
N ARG A 48 2.05 26.30 -0.61
CA ARG A 48 2.45 25.03 -0.01
C ARG A 48 1.59 24.60 1.18
N GLU A 49 0.92 25.55 1.84
CA GLU A 49 0.05 25.26 2.97
C GLU A 49 -1.35 24.78 2.52
N LEU A 50 -1.67 24.93 1.24
CA LEU A 50 -2.94 24.42 0.71
C LEU A 50 -2.99 22.90 0.78
N TYR A 51 -4.08 22.40 1.33
CA TYR A 51 -4.33 20.95 1.37
C TYR A 51 -4.17 20.33 -0.03
N MET A 52 -3.46 19.20 -0.14
CA MET A 52 -3.11 18.50 -1.37
C MET A 52 -2.08 19.20 -2.28
N ALA A 53 -1.56 20.38 -1.94
CA ALA A 53 -0.45 20.98 -2.69
C ALA A 53 0.87 20.32 -2.28
N GLY A 54 1.22 19.21 -2.91
CA GLY A 54 2.49 18.52 -2.70
C GLY A 54 3.68 19.26 -3.32
N GLY A 55 4.92 18.89 -2.92
CA GLY A 55 6.16 19.56 -3.34
C GLY A 55 6.27 19.79 -4.85
N SER A 56 5.99 18.77 -5.67
CA SER A 56 6.03 18.87 -7.14
C SER A 56 5.02 19.88 -7.69
N SER A 57 3.78 19.89 -7.14
CA SER A 57 2.76 20.88 -7.55
C SER A 57 3.16 22.28 -7.15
N VAL A 58 3.71 22.46 -5.93
CA VAL A 58 4.19 23.77 -5.44
C VAL A 58 5.33 24.31 -6.31
N GLU A 59 6.28 23.47 -6.73
CA GLU A 59 7.35 23.87 -7.66
C GLU A 59 6.80 24.33 -9.01
N THR A 60 5.81 23.60 -9.54
CA THR A 60 5.16 23.98 -10.79
C THR A 60 4.41 25.29 -10.66
N LEU A 61 3.64 25.49 -9.57
CA LEU A 61 2.94 26.75 -9.30
C LEU A 61 3.89 27.92 -9.16
N LYS A 62 5.01 27.77 -8.45
CA LYS A 62 6.04 28.79 -8.33
C LYS A 62 6.66 29.19 -9.68
N LYS A 63 6.88 28.24 -10.59
CA LYS A 63 7.36 28.51 -11.95
C LYS A 63 6.34 29.31 -12.78
N LEU A 64 5.05 29.22 -12.42
CA LEU A 64 3.97 30.03 -13.01
C LEU A 64 3.77 31.38 -12.29
N GLY A 65 4.63 31.73 -11.32
CA GLY A 65 4.54 32.96 -10.55
C GLY A 65 3.49 32.94 -9.46
N ILE A 66 2.98 31.76 -9.06
CA ILE A 66 1.94 31.58 -8.05
C ILE A 66 2.61 31.17 -6.74
N HIS A 67 2.61 32.06 -5.75
CA HIS A 67 3.28 31.86 -4.45
C HIS A 67 2.31 31.71 -3.28
N THR A 68 1.12 32.33 -3.39
CA THR A 68 0.09 32.32 -2.36
C THR A 68 -1.17 31.60 -2.81
N ILE A 69 -1.99 31.21 -1.84
CA ILE A 69 -3.31 30.61 -2.13
C ILE A 69 -4.23 31.62 -2.83
N GLY A 70 -4.12 32.90 -2.48
CA GLY A 70 -4.88 33.97 -3.14
C GLY A 70 -4.50 34.13 -4.62
N GLU A 71 -3.22 34.13 -4.96
CA GLU A 71 -2.77 34.16 -6.37
C GLU A 71 -3.28 32.93 -7.12
N LEU A 72 -3.25 31.75 -6.52
CA LEU A 72 -3.80 30.51 -7.10
C LEU A 72 -5.31 30.65 -7.36
N SER A 73 -6.06 31.25 -6.45
CA SER A 73 -7.50 31.42 -6.59
C SER A 73 -7.89 32.32 -7.76
N CYS A 74 -7.02 33.28 -8.10
CA CYS A 74 -7.18 34.23 -9.21
C CYS A 74 -6.58 33.74 -10.53
N ALA A 75 -5.82 32.64 -10.53
CA ALA A 75 -5.18 32.11 -11.73
C ALA A 75 -6.21 31.54 -12.70
N ASP A 76 -5.85 31.52 -14.01
CA ASP A 76 -6.67 30.85 -15.02
C ASP A 76 -6.63 29.32 -14.82
N PRO A 77 -7.79 28.69 -14.57
CA PRO A 77 -7.84 27.24 -14.39
C PRO A 77 -7.36 26.45 -15.62
N ALA A 78 -7.47 26.99 -16.82
CA ALA A 78 -6.99 26.32 -18.03
C ALA A 78 -5.47 26.20 -18.06
N ILE A 79 -4.75 27.24 -17.60
CA ILE A 79 -3.29 27.21 -17.45
C ILE A 79 -2.87 26.17 -16.39
N LEU A 80 -3.60 26.13 -15.29
CA LEU A 80 -3.33 25.16 -14.23
C LEU A 80 -3.56 23.71 -14.70
N GLU A 81 -4.60 23.48 -15.51
CA GLU A 81 -4.87 22.16 -16.11
C GLU A 81 -3.82 21.76 -17.14
N LEU A 82 -3.29 22.70 -17.90
CA LEU A 82 -2.21 22.42 -18.85
C LEU A 82 -0.96 21.86 -18.15
N HIS A 83 -0.60 22.41 -16.97
CA HIS A 83 0.63 22.04 -16.26
C HIS A 83 0.43 20.94 -15.20
N LEU A 84 -0.72 20.91 -14.54
CA LEU A 84 -1.02 20.01 -13.42
C LEU A 84 -2.18 19.05 -13.71
N LYS A 85 -2.75 19.09 -14.90
CA LYS A 85 -3.92 18.28 -15.33
C LYS A 85 -5.11 18.49 -14.38
N SER A 86 -5.91 17.46 -14.13
CA SER A 86 -7.06 17.50 -13.21
C SER A 86 -6.70 17.97 -11.81
N HIS A 87 -5.45 17.76 -11.37
CA HIS A 87 -4.96 18.22 -10.09
C HIS A 87 -4.88 19.74 -9.99
N GLY A 88 -4.55 20.41 -11.09
CA GLY A 88 -4.55 21.88 -11.16
C GLY A 88 -5.94 22.46 -10.95
N ARG A 89 -6.96 21.90 -11.59
CA ARG A 89 -8.36 22.28 -11.37
C ARG A 89 -8.81 22.05 -9.94
N MET A 90 -8.43 20.92 -9.35
CA MET A 90 -8.74 20.60 -7.96
C MET A 90 -8.11 21.63 -7.00
N LEU A 91 -6.83 21.96 -7.15
CA LEU A 91 -6.16 22.95 -6.31
C LEU A 91 -6.80 24.35 -6.45
N TRP A 92 -7.19 24.74 -7.67
CA TRP A 92 -7.90 25.99 -7.90
C TRP A 92 -9.26 26.03 -7.18
N ASN A 93 -10.03 24.93 -7.25
CA ASN A 93 -11.28 24.81 -6.52
C ASN A 93 -11.05 24.94 -5.02
N PHE A 94 -10.03 24.27 -4.48
CA PHE A 94 -9.69 24.32 -3.06
C PHE A 94 -9.24 25.72 -2.62
N ALA A 95 -8.47 26.45 -3.45
CA ALA A 95 -8.08 27.84 -3.19
C ALA A 95 -9.29 28.79 -3.15
N ASN A 96 -10.35 28.45 -3.88
CA ASN A 96 -11.64 29.14 -3.87
C ASN A 96 -12.62 28.60 -2.80
N GLY A 97 -12.19 27.68 -1.94
CA GLY A 97 -13.01 27.11 -0.88
C GLY A 97 -14.10 26.15 -1.39
N ARG A 98 -13.97 25.63 -2.59
CA ARG A 98 -14.94 24.73 -3.24
C ARG A 98 -14.54 23.28 -3.07
N ASP A 99 -15.37 22.51 -2.37
CA ASP A 99 -15.21 21.07 -2.18
C ASP A 99 -16.59 20.45 -1.93
N ASP A 100 -17.08 19.72 -2.93
CA ASP A 100 -18.39 19.07 -2.89
C ASP A 100 -18.28 17.62 -2.36
N THR A 101 -17.10 17.21 -1.88
CA THR A 101 -16.86 15.85 -1.39
C THR A 101 -17.69 15.57 -0.13
N PRO A 102 -18.62 14.62 -0.14
CA PRO A 102 -19.46 14.35 1.03
C PRO A 102 -18.65 13.80 2.21
N VAL A 103 -19.09 14.09 3.42
CA VAL A 103 -18.58 13.40 4.62
C VAL A 103 -19.19 12.01 4.66
N VAL A 104 -18.37 10.99 4.47
CA VAL A 104 -18.80 9.60 4.47
C VAL A 104 -18.56 9.04 5.88
N SER A 105 -19.64 8.60 6.54
CA SER A 105 -19.57 7.92 7.85
C SER A 105 -19.42 6.41 7.72
N GLU A 106 -19.78 5.85 6.57
CA GLU A 106 -19.68 4.42 6.31
C GLU A 106 -18.26 4.01 5.93
N LYS A 107 -17.90 2.80 6.32
CA LYS A 107 -16.60 2.21 5.97
C LYS A 107 -16.58 1.87 4.48
N VAL A 108 -15.80 2.61 3.71
CA VAL A 108 -15.58 2.30 2.29
C VAL A 108 -14.72 1.05 2.18
N GLU A 109 -15.09 0.13 1.30
CA GLU A 109 -14.31 -1.06 1.01
C GLU A 109 -12.93 -0.71 0.46
N ALA A 110 -11.92 -1.43 0.91
CA ALA A 110 -10.56 -1.22 0.48
C ALA A 110 -10.39 -1.61 -1.00
N LYS A 111 -9.87 -0.70 -1.82
CA LYS A 111 -9.55 -0.99 -3.24
C LYS A 111 -8.33 -1.89 -3.41
N GLY A 112 -7.55 -2.07 -2.38
CA GLY A 112 -6.35 -2.90 -2.35
C GLY A 112 -5.79 -3.02 -0.95
N ILE A 113 -5.10 -4.11 -0.69
CA ILE A 113 -4.43 -4.42 0.58
C ILE A 113 -2.96 -4.63 0.27
N GLY A 114 -2.08 -3.92 0.96
CA GLY A 114 -0.65 -4.04 0.72
C GLY A 114 0.16 -3.78 1.98
N ASN A 115 1.43 -4.13 1.90
CA ASN A 115 2.43 -3.79 2.90
C ASN A 115 3.77 -3.55 2.21
N SER A 116 4.55 -2.62 2.75
CA SER A 116 5.92 -2.34 2.32
C SER A 116 6.81 -2.12 3.53
N VAL A 117 8.09 -2.41 3.38
CA VAL A 117 9.07 -2.22 4.45
C VAL A 117 10.32 -1.54 3.89
N THR A 118 10.74 -0.46 4.56
CA THR A 118 12.08 0.10 4.38
C THR A 118 13.05 -0.75 5.18
N LEU A 119 14.07 -1.26 4.53
CA LEU A 119 15.03 -2.16 5.13
C LEU A 119 16.01 -1.36 6.02
N PRO A 120 16.40 -1.87 7.19
CA PRO A 120 17.40 -1.23 8.04
C PRO A 120 18.79 -1.18 7.37
N LYS A 121 19.09 -2.20 6.54
CA LYS A 121 20.23 -2.29 5.65
C LYS A 121 19.75 -2.66 4.27
N ASP A 122 20.30 -2.04 3.23
CA ASP A 122 19.90 -2.33 1.85
C ASP A 122 20.17 -3.80 1.51
N ALA A 123 19.17 -4.49 0.92
CA ALA A 123 19.33 -5.85 0.45
C ALA A 123 20.14 -5.84 -0.86
N VAL A 124 21.19 -6.63 -0.91
CA VAL A 124 22.10 -6.72 -2.07
C VAL A 124 22.05 -8.08 -2.74
N THR A 125 21.39 -9.07 -2.12
CA THR A 125 21.22 -10.42 -2.67
C THR A 125 19.75 -10.73 -2.92
N ARG A 126 19.53 -11.66 -3.86
CA ARG A 126 18.21 -12.18 -4.18
C ARG A 126 17.58 -12.90 -2.98
N GLU A 127 18.40 -13.60 -2.22
CA GLU A 127 17.99 -14.37 -1.05
C GLU A 127 17.48 -13.44 0.07
N GLU A 128 18.18 -12.35 0.35
CA GLU A 128 17.75 -11.32 1.30
C GLU A 128 16.40 -10.72 0.89
N ALA A 129 16.26 -10.34 -0.39
CA ALA A 129 15.01 -9.80 -0.91
C ALA A 129 13.85 -10.81 -0.82
N LYS A 130 14.08 -12.08 -1.16
CA LYS A 130 13.07 -13.14 -1.07
C LYS A 130 12.60 -13.41 0.36
N GLN A 131 13.47 -13.28 1.36
CA GLN A 131 13.07 -13.37 2.77
C GLN A 131 12.15 -12.23 3.19
N VAL A 132 12.42 -11.02 2.70
CA VAL A 132 11.56 -9.86 2.94
C VAL A 132 10.21 -10.05 2.26
N LEU A 133 10.19 -10.50 1.00
CA LEU A 133 8.96 -10.79 0.27
C LEU A 133 8.11 -11.85 0.96
N LEU A 134 8.74 -12.87 1.56
CA LEU A 134 8.01 -13.89 2.33
C LEU A 134 7.26 -13.29 3.54
N LYS A 135 7.91 -12.41 4.30
CA LYS A 135 7.26 -11.70 5.42
C LYS A 135 6.12 -10.79 4.94
N LEU A 136 6.34 -10.09 3.84
CA LEU A 136 5.32 -9.23 3.24
C LEU A 136 4.13 -10.04 2.74
N ALA A 137 4.36 -11.20 2.10
CA ALA A 137 3.30 -12.09 1.65
C ALA A 137 2.45 -12.62 2.80
N GLU A 138 3.07 -13.03 3.92
CA GLU A 138 2.35 -13.43 5.14
C GLU A 138 1.48 -12.28 5.68
N SER A 139 2.04 -11.07 5.74
CA SER A 139 1.30 -9.89 6.21
C SER A 139 0.11 -9.55 5.31
N VAL A 140 0.30 -9.59 3.98
CA VAL A 140 -0.77 -9.29 3.01
C VAL A 140 -1.83 -10.38 3.02
N GLY A 141 -1.45 -11.66 3.03
CA GLY A 141 -2.37 -12.79 3.10
C GLY A 141 -3.22 -12.78 4.38
N GLY A 142 -2.61 -12.54 5.55
CA GLY A 142 -3.32 -12.40 6.81
C GLY A 142 -4.32 -11.24 6.81
N ARG A 143 -3.96 -10.09 6.21
CA ARG A 143 -4.88 -8.94 6.07
C ARG A 143 -6.03 -9.23 5.11
N LEU A 144 -5.77 -9.93 4.00
CA LEU A 144 -6.80 -10.37 3.05
C LEU A 144 -7.81 -11.28 3.74
N ARG A 145 -7.35 -12.32 4.43
CA ARG A 145 -8.22 -13.26 5.18
C ARG A 145 -9.02 -12.55 6.27
N LYS A 146 -8.39 -11.65 7.03
CA LYS A 146 -9.09 -10.85 8.04
C LYS A 146 -10.18 -9.95 7.45
N ALA A 147 -10.01 -9.51 6.20
CA ALA A 147 -10.99 -8.71 5.47
C ALA A 147 -12.05 -9.56 4.74
N GLY A 148 -11.94 -10.91 4.74
CA GLY A 148 -12.81 -11.80 3.97
C GLY A 148 -12.64 -11.61 2.45
N GLN A 149 -11.43 -11.28 2.00
CA GLN A 149 -11.14 -10.93 0.60
C GLN A 149 -10.00 -11.76 0.02
N LYS A 150 -10.02 -11.91 -1.30
CA LYS A 150 -8.97 -12.56 -2.10
C LYS A 150 -8.43 -11.56 -3.12
N ALA A 151 -7.14 -11.65 -3.42
CA ALA A 151 -6.47 -10.81 -4.41
C ALA A 151 -6.66 -11.36 -5.82
N GLY A 152 -7.10 -10.53 -6.76
CA GLY A 152 -7.14 -10.85 -8.20
C GLY A 152 -5.95 -10.30 -8.98
N MET A 153 -5.18 -9.40 -8.37
CA MET A 153 -3.97 -8.82 -8.96
C MET A 153 -2.93 -8.59 -7.87
N LEU A 154 -1.67 -8.88 -8.15
CA LEU A 154 -0.53 -8.55 -7.28
C LEU A 154 0.43 -7.59 -7.98
N SER A 155 1.04 -6.73 -7.19
CA SER A 155 2.11 -5.82 -7.60
C SER A 155 3.25 -5.91 -6.60
N VAL A 156 4.48 -5.92 -7.13
CA VAL A 156 5.71 -5.75 -6.36
C VAL A 156 6.29 -4.38 -6.65
N GLU A 157 6.72 -3.69 -5.62
CA GLU A 157 7.40 -2.40 -5.69
C GLU A 157 8.82 -2.53 -5.12
N ILE A 158 9.80 -2.00 -5.86
CA ILE A 158 11.19 -1.89 -5.43
C ILE A 158 11.57 -0.43 -5.39
N LYS A 159 12.13 0.02 -4.27
CA LYS A 159 12.84 1.29 -4.18
C LYS A 159 14.30 1.01 -3.94
N TYR A 160 15.14 1.48 -4.84
CA TYR A 160 16.59 1.30 -4.78
C TYR A 160 17.26 2.27 -3.78
N SER A 161 18.52 2.01 -3.44
CA SER A 161 19.36 2.91 -2.63
C SER A 161 19.46 4.31 -3.22
N THR A 162 19.40 4.43 -4.55
CA THR A 162 19.34 5.70 -5.30
C THR A 162 18.01 6.45 -5.16
N PHE A 163 17.04 5.92 -4.43
CA PHE A 163 15.66 6.41 -4.31
C PHE A 163 14.82 6.29 -5.58
N ALA A 164 15.36 5.74 -6.67
CA ALA A 164 14.56 5.35 -7.82
C ALA A 164 13.56 4.24 -7.44
N THR A 165 12.34 4.36 -7.92
CA THR A 165 11.27 3.40 -7.63
C THR A 165 10.80 2.77 -8.93
N CYS A 166 10.62 1.46 -8.93
CA CYS A 166 9.97 0.72 -10.00
C CYS A 166 8.95 -0.26 -9.43
N SER A 167 7.96 -0.61 -10.23
CA SER A 167 6.94 -1.58 -9.85
C SER A 167 6.50 -2.41 -11.04
N HIS A 168 6.14 -3.64 -10.79
CA HIS A 168 5.55 -4.54 -11.76
C HIS A 168 4.32 -5.21 -11.17
N GLN A 169 3.28 -5.41 -11.99
CA GLN A 169 2.02 -5.99 -11.55
C GLN A 169 1.54 -7.05 -12.53
N ARG A 170 0.83 -8.05 -12.00
CA ARG A 170 0.23 -9.12 -12.79
C ARG A 170 -1.15 -9.46 -12.26
N GLN A 171 -2.08 -9.70 -13.18
CA GLN A 171 -3.36 -10.31 -12.84
C GLN A 171 -3.14 -11.78 -12.53
N LEU A 172 -3.68 -12.24 -11.41
CA LEU A 172 -3.59 -13.63 -11.01
C LEU A 172 -4.54 -14.50 -11.85
N PHE A 173 -4.11 -15.70 -12.13
CA PHE A 173 -4.95 -16.68 -12.81
C PHE A 173 -6.14 -17.11 -11.95
N ARG A 174 -5.92 -17.24 -10.63
CA ARG A 174 -6.96 -17.47 -9.62
C ARG A 174 -6.81 -16.47 -8.49
N VAL A 175 -7.96 -16.00 -7.97
CA VAL A 175 -7.93 -15.13 -6.81
C VAL A 175 -7.45 -15.90 -5.60
N THR A 176 -6.61 -15.27 -4.76
CA THR A 176 -6.01 -15.96 -3.61
C THR A 176 -5.85 -15.05 -2.39
N SER A 177 -5.90 -15.65 -1.21
CA SER A 177 -5.44 -15.09 0.06
C SER A 177 -4.34 -15.95 0.71
N SER A 178 -3.81 -16.95 -0.04
CA SER A 178 -2.75 -17.85 0.40
C SER A 178 -1.40 -17.15 0.43
N ASP A 179 -0.74 -17.15 1.59
CA ASP A 179 0.61 -16.58 1.76
C ASP A 179 1.61 -17.21 0.77
N THR A 180 1.48 -18.52 0.53
CA THR A 180 2.39 -19.26 -0.35
C THR A 180 2.23 -18.84 -1.80
N GLU A 181 0.97 -18.71 -2.29
CA GLU A 181 0.69 -18.30 -3.67
C GLU A 181 1.08 -16.83 -3.88
N ILE A 182 0.77 -15.95 -2.91
CA ILE A 182 1.19 -14.54 -2.93
C ILE A 182 2.72 -14.44 -2.98
N TYR A 183 3.43 -15.24 -2.18
CA TYR A 183 4.89 -15.26 -2.17
C TYR A 183 5.47 -15.73 -3.51
N GLN A 184 4.95 -16.84 -4.06
CA GLN A 184 5.42 -17.39 -5.34
C GLN A 184 5.27 -16.38 -6.46
N GLU A 185 4.12 -15.74 -6.57
CA GLU A 185 3.87 -14.70 -7.58
C GLU A 185 4.72 -13.46 -7.35
N ALA A 186 4.87 -13.02 -6.10
CA ALA A 186 5.72 -11.89 -5.75
C ALA A 186 7.20 -12.14 -6.10
N VAL A 187 7.69 -13.36 -5.93
CA VAL A 187 9.06 -13.74 -6.33
C VAL A 187 9.24 -13.69 -7.84
N GLN A 188 8.25 -14.15 -8.62
CA GLN A 188 8.32 -14.08 -10.09
C GLN A 188 8.34 -12.61 -10.55
N LEU A 189 7.43 -11.77 -10.03
CA LEU A 189 7.39 -10.34 -10.35
C LEU A 189 8.68 -9.63 -9.95
N PHE A 190 9.25 -9.99 -8.81
CA PHE A 190 10.53 -9.47 -8.33
C PHE A 190 11.67 -9.86 -9.25
N ASP A 191 11.76 -11.14 -9.65
CA ASP A 191 12.82 -11.65 -10.51
C ASP A 191 12.80 -11.01 -11.92
N GLU A 192 11.62 -10.61 -12.41
CA GLU A 192 11.45 -9.85 -13.66
C GLU A 192 11.82 -8.37 -13.53
N LEU A 193 11.65 -7.80 -12.34
CA LEU A 193 11.79 -6.36 -12.11
C LEU A 193 13.19 -5.95 -11.63
N TRP A 194 13.84 -6.80 -10.82
CA TRP A 194 15.10 -6.46 -10.16
C TRP A 194 16.29 -6.44 -11.12
N ASN A 195 17.02 -5.35 -11.11
CA ASN A 195 18.16 -5.10 -11.97
C ASN A 195 19.54 -5.32 -11.29
N GLY A 196 19.57 -5.91 -10.09
CA GLY A 196 20.80 -6.17 -9.34
C GLY A 196 21.28 -5.01 -8.45
N GLN A 197 20.63 -3.84 -8.49
CA GLN A 197 20.98 -2.73 -7.60
C GLN A 197 20.55 -2.97 -6.16
N PRO A 198 21.25 -2.39 -5.16
CA PRO A 198 20.84 -2.48 -3.75
C PRO A 198 19.43 -1.95 -3.50
N ILE A 199 18.64 -2.69 -2.75
CA ILE A 199 17.22 -2.45 -2.48
C ILE A 199 17.04 -1.84 -1.11
N ARG A 200 16.47 -0.65 -1.05
CA ARG A 200 16.15 0.06 0.19
C ARG A 200 14.75 -0.23 0.72
N LEU A 201 13.78 -0.47 -0.17
CA LEU A 201 12.40 -0.79 0.20
C LEU A 201 11.82 -1.83 -0.74
N LEU A 202 11.08 -2.76 -0.16
CA LEU A 202 10.25 -3.71 -0.89
C LEU A 202 8.80 -3.60 -0.44
N GLY A 203 7.88 -3.76 -1.39
CA GLY A 203 6.44 -3.75 -1.15
C GLY A 203 5.71 -4.82 -1.96
N ILE A 204 4.65 -5.37 -1.37
CA ILE A 204 3.64 -6.18 -2.06
C ILE A 204 2.29 -5.50 -1.88
N ARG A 205 1.55 -5.34 -2.97
CA ARG A 205 0.20 -4.80 -2.96
C ARG A 205 -0.73 -5.72 -3.74
N SER A 206 -1.87 -6.03 -3.15
CA SER A 206 -2.97 -6.70 -3.80
C SER A 206 -4.03 -5.68 -4.25
N SER A 207 -4.69 -5.96 -5.37
CA SER A 207 -5.81 -5.20 -5.90
C SER A 207 -6.77 -6.11 -6.65
N LYS A 208 -7.85 -5.56 -7.22
CA LYS A 208 -8.97 -6.35 -7.75
C LYS A 208 -9.43 -7.36 -6.70
N LEU A 209 -9.76 -6.82 -5.53
CA LEU A 209 -10.21 -7.64 -4.40
C LEU A 209 -11.60 -8.20 -4.68
N VAL A 210 -11.78 -9.47 -4.35
CA VAL A 210 -13.02 -10.24 -4.54
C VAL A 210 -13.41 -10.83 -3.20
N GLY A 211 -14.68 -10.79 -2.85
CA GLY A 211 -15.21 -11.42 -1.62
C GLY A 211 -14.93 -12.92 -1.58
N GLU A 212 -14.79 -13.48 -0.37
CA GLU A 212 -14.46 -14.90 -0.20
C GLU A 212 -15.53 -15.82 -0.83
N ASP A 213 -16.81 -15.38 -0.82
CA ASP A 213 -17.98 -16.11 -1.31
C ASP A 213 -18.44 -15.69 -2.72
N GLU A 214 -17.75 -14.73 -3.36
CA GLU A 214 -18.12 -14.30 -4.71
C GLU A 214 -17.81 -15.38 -5.75
N PRO A 215 -18.78 -15.69 -6.65
CA PRO A 215 -18.56 -16.64 -7.72
C PRO A 215 -17.47 -16.12 -8.67
N GLN A 216 -16.45 -16.94 -8.93
CA GLN A 216 -15.39 -16.61 -9.87
C GLN A 216 -15.83 -17.00 -11.28
N GLN A 217 -15.74 -16.05 -12.20
CA GLN A 217 -15.88 -16.36 -13.61
C GLN A 217 -14.62 -17.14 -14.07
N LEU A 218 -14.80 -18.43 -14.30
CA LEU A 218 -13.77 -19.25 -14.95
C LEU A 218 -13.64 -18.82 -16.42
N SER A 219 -12.42 -18.60 -16.87
CA SER A 219 -12.16 -18.40 -18.29
C SER A 219 -12.34 -19.73 -19.03
N ILE A 220 -12.77 -19.67 -20.29
CA ILE A 220 -12.85 -20.86 -21.15
C ILE A 220 -11.47 -21.54 -21.30
N PHE A 221 -10.38 -20.80 -21.10
CA PHE A 221 -9.00 -21.31 -21.06
C PHE A 221 -8.67 -22.04 -19.75
N ASP A 222 -9.49 -21.87 -18.71
CA ASP A 222 -9.37 -22.61 -17.44
C ASP A 222 -9.93 -24.01 -17.55
N ILE A 223 -10.79 -24.25 -18.56
CA ILE A 223 -11.33 -25.53 -18.92
C ILE A 223 -10.35 -26.15 -19.91
N GLN A 224 -9.25 -26.72 -19.41
CA GLN A 224 -8.43 -27.60 -20.24
C GLN A 224 -9.27 -28.80 -20.65
N ILE A 225 -9.84 -28.74 -21.86
CA ILE A 225 -10.42 -29.92 -22.53
C ILE A 225 -9.23 -30.82 -22.89
N PRO A 226 -9.06 -31.98 -22.27
CA PRO A 226 -7.91 -32.79 -22.53
C PRO A 226 -8.09 -33.48 -23.92
N GLU A 227 -7.33 -33.04 -24.90
CA GLU A 227 -7.16 -33.71 -26.20
C GLU A 227 -6.23 -34.93 -26.13
N LYS A 228 -6.14 -35.65 -25.00
CA LYS A 228 -5.20 -36.75 -24.82
C LYS A 228 -5.86 -38.03 -24.30
N PRO A 229 -5.33 -39.22 -24.69
CA PRO A 229 -5.97 -40.51 -24.42
C PRO A 229 -6.18 -40.78 -22.93
N LEU A 230 -7.29 -41.46 -22.62
CA LEU A 230 -7.92 -41.74 -21.32
C LEU A 230 -6.99 -42.10 -20.14
N GLN A 231 -5.85 -42.71 -20.37
CA GLN A 231 -4.91 -43.11 -19.30
C GLN A 231 -4.06 -41.95 -18.73
N LYS A 232 -3.83 -40.86 -19.49
CA LYS A 232 -3.15 -39.66 -18.99
C LYS A 232 -4.09 -38.73 -18.21
N VAL A 233 -5.38 -38.74 -18.57
CA VAL A 233 -6.42 -37.92 -17.93
C VAL A 233 -6.64 -38.31 -16.46
N GLN A 234 -6.52 -39.60 -16.12
CA GLN A 234 -6.72 -40.06 -14.75
C GLN A 234 -5.60 -39.61 -13.82
N LYS A 235 -4.33 -39.68 -14.28
CA LYS A 235 -3.17 -39.17 -13.52
C LYS A 235 -3.17 -37.63 -13.38
N GLU A 236 -3.67 -36.90 -14.38
CA GLU A 236 -3.83 -35.45 -14.28
C GLU A 236 -4.98 -35.02 -13.35
N LYS A 237 -6.12 -35.75 -13.38
CA LYS A 237 -7.22 -35.56 -12.43
C LYS A 237 -6.77 -35.83 -11.00
N GLU A 238 -5.98 -36.85 -10.75
CA GLU A 238 -5.41 -37.12 -9.42
C GLU A 238 -4.43 -36.02 -8.96
N LYS A 239 -3.60 -35.49 -9.87
CA LYS A 239 -2.71 -34.39 -9.58
C LYS A 239 -3.47 -33.09 -9.27
N VAL A 240 -4.52 -32.78 -10.03
CA VAL A 240 -5.39 -31.59 -9.79
C VAL A 240 -6.16 -31.75 -8.49
N ALA A 241 -6.73 -32.93 -8.21
CA ALA A 241 -7.40 -33.21 -6.94
C ALA A 241 -6.44 -33.14 -5.74
N PHE A 242 -5.21 -33.67 -5.88
CA PHE A 242 -4.18 -33.58 -4.86
C PHE A 242 -3.72 -32.14 -4.62
N ALA A 243 -3.53 -31.35 -5.67
CA ALA A 243 -3.19 -29.92 -5.57
C ALA A 243 -4.32 -29.12 -4.90
N ALA A 244 -5.58 -29.41 -5.23
CA ALA A 244 -6.75 -28.78 -4.59
C ALA A 244 -6.84 -29.16 -3.10
N GLN A 245 -6.58 -30.41 -2.72
CA GLN A 245 -6.53 -30.83 -1.32
C GLN A 245 -5.37 -30.17 -0.55
N GLN A 246 -4.21 -30.02 -1.18
CA GLN A 246 -3.09 -29.30 -0.58
C GLN A 246 -3.42 -27.82 -0.36
N SER A 247 -4.08 -27.16 -1.32
CA SER A 247 -4.51 -25.76 -1.19
C SER A 247 -5.47 -25.58 -0.02
N ILE A 248 -6.48 -26.44 0.12
CA ILE A 248 -7.44 -26.43 1.25
C ILE A 248 -6.71 -26.64 2.59
N LYS A 249 -5.74 -27.56 2.63
CA LYS A 249 -4.96 -27.82 3.85
C LYS A 249 -4.10 -26.64 4.24
N GLN A 250 -3.48 -25.98 3.26
CA GLN A 250 -2.67 -24.76 3.47
C GLN A 250 -3.54 -23.59 3.94
N GLU A 251 -4.75 -23.42 3.39
CA GLU A 251 -5.69 -22.39 3.82
C GLU A 251 -6.14 -22.59 5.28
N LYS A 252 -6.48 -23.83 5.66
CA LYS A 252 -6.82 -24.16 7.06
C LYS A 252 -5.65 -23.89 8.00
N LEU A 253 -4.44 -24.25 7.59
CA LEU A 253 -3.22 -23.98 8.37
C LEU A 253 -2.99 -22.48 8.53
N ALA A 254 -3.14 -21.70 7.46
CA ALA A 254 -2.98 -20.25 7.50
C ALA A 254 -4.01 -19.61 8.45
N LYS A 255 -5.28 -20.00 8.39
CA LYS A 255 -6.33 -19.53 9.31
C LYS A 255 -6.00 -19.86 10.78
N ALA A 256 -5.54 -21.08 11.07
CA ALA A 256 -5.13 -21.47 12.42
C ALA A 256 -3.93 -20.66 12.92
N LEU A 257 -2.95 -20.39 12.07
CA LEU A 257 -1.80 -19.54 12.40
C LEU A 257 -2.22 -18.10 12.67
N ASP A 258 -3.17 -17.56 11.90
CA ASP A 258 -3.71 -16.22 12.10
C ASP A 258 -4.45 -16.11 13.45
N GLU A 259 -5.21 -17.14 13.85
CA GLU A 259 -5.88 -17.20 15.16
C GLU A 259 -4.85 -17.20 16.31
N ILE A 260 -3.80 -18.01 16.20
CA ILE A 260 -2.72 -18.05 17.20
C ILE A 260 -2.01 -16.70 17.29
N ARG A 261 -1.66 -16.09 16.15
CA ARG A 261 -1.04 -14.77 16.10
C ARG A 261 -1.95 -13.68 16.67
N GLY A 262 -3.26 -13.76 16.37
CA GLY A 262 -4.26 -12.83 16.93
C GLY A 262 -4.39 -12.91 18.45
N LYS A 263 -4.23 -14.10 19.03
CA LYS A 263 -4.37 -14.34 20.48
C LYS A 263 -3.08 -14.10 21.27
N TYR A 264 -1.92 -14.45 20.71
CA TYR A 264 -0.65 -14.46 21.41
C TYR A 264 0.39 -13.49 20.84
N GLY A 265 0.03 -12.71 19.83
CA GLY A 265 0.89 -11.74 19.14
C GLY A 265 1.53 -12.30 17.87
N GLU A 266 1.90 -11.38 16.95
CA GLU A 266 2.41 -11.72 15.62
C GLU A 266 3.69 -12.60 15.64
N ASN A 267 4.49 -12.50 16.69
CA ASN A 267 5.73 -13.26 16.86
C ASN A 267 5.55 -14.63 17.54
N ALA A 268 4.33 -15.00 17.94
CA ALA A 268 4.05 -16.26 18.63
C ALA A 268 4.41 -17.50 17.78
N VAL A 269 4.25 -17.41 16.47
CA VAL A 269 4.62 -18.46 15.53
C VAL A 269 5.40 -17.85 14.36
N THR A 270 6.65 -18.29 14.20
CA THR A 270 7.56 -17.85 13.14
C THR A 270 8.02 -19.02 12.28
N ARG A 271 8.18 -18.83 10.98
CA ARG A 271 8.71 -19.89 10.11
C ARG A 271 10.18 -20.17 10.44
N GLY A 272 10.56 -21.46 10.45
CA GLY A 272 11.94 -21.88 10.75
C GLY A 272 13.00 -21.29 9.81
N SER A 273 12.60 -20.88 8.58
CA SER A 273 13.48 -20.18 7.65
C SER A 273 13.98 -18.83 8.16
N PHE A 274 13.23 -18.17 9.07
CA PHE A 274 13.65 -16.91 9.69
C PHE A 274 14.59 -17.10 10.87
N LEU A 275 14.70 -18.32 11.43
CA LEU A 275 15.56 -18.62 12.58
C LEU A 275 17.02 -18.83 12.18
N LYS A 276 17.30 -19.23 10.95
CA LYS A 276 18.68 -19.49 10.48
C LYS A 276 19.53 -18.22 10.42
N ASN A 277 18.96 -17.08 10.01
CA ASN A 277 19.71 -15.83 9.88
C ASN A 277 20.05 -15.15 11.20
N ASN A 278 19.28 -15.40 12.27
CA ASN A 278 19.61 -14.86 13.62
C ASN A 278 20.81 -15.57 14.28
N ARG A 279 21.20 -16.76 13.78
CA ARG A 279 22.36 -17.48 14.31
C ARG A 279 23.68 -17.08 13.66
N GLU A 280 23.67 -16.62 12.41
CA GLU A 280 24.85 -16.12 11.73
C GLU A 280 25.22 -14.71 12.18
N GLY A 281 24.23 -13.85 12.46
CA GLY A 281 24.46 -12.50 13.02
C GLY A 281 25.02 -12.49 14.45
N LYS A 282 24.79 -13.53 15.26
CA LYS A 282 25.37 -13.64 16.60
C LYS A 282 26.78 -14.22 16.62
N ARG A 283 27.17 -15.00 15.61
CA ARG A 283 28.55 -15.55 15.54
C ARG A 283 29.59 -14.54 15.10
N ASN A 284 29.21 -13.48 14.36
CA ASN A 284 30.14 -12.44 13.92
C ASN A 284 30.28 -11.27 14.89
N GLY A 285 29.47 -11.20 15.97
CA GLY A 285 29.55 -10.18 17.01
C GLY A 285 30.38 -10.59 18.26
N GLU A 286 30.78 -11.85 18.40
CA GLU A 286 31.51 -12.33 19.57
C GLU A 286 33.04 -12.44 19.38
N HIS A 287 33.58 -11.98 18.23
CA HIS A 287 35.01 -12.05 17.93
C HIS A 287 35.75 -10.71 17.95
N GLU A 288 35.09 -9.58 18.24
CA GLU A 288 35.75 -8.25 18.27
C GLU A 288 36.07 -7.71 19.68
N ASP A 289 35.73 -8.42 20.78
CA ASP A 289 36.00 -7.93 22.13
C ASP A 289 37.00 -8.80 22.92
N ARG A 290 38.06 -9.26 22.26
CA ARG A 290 39.21 -9.85 22.99
C ARG A 290 40.53 -9.58 22.29
N GLU A 291 40.95 -8.33 22.34
CA GLU A 291 42.36 -7.89 22.26
C GLU A 291 42.37 -6.43 22.72
N ASP A 292 42.57 -6.25 24.04
CA ASP A 292 43.51 -5.35 24.72
C ASP A 292 43.38 -5.52 26.25
#